data_ab3a0f58f6151ca933f46da9dae223e9
#
_entry.id   ab3a0f58f6151ca933f46da9dae223e9
#
_cell.length_a   1.000
_cell.length_b   1.000
_cell.length_c   1.000
_cell.angle_alpha   90.00
_cell.angle_beta   90.00
_cell.angle_gamma   90.00
#
_symmetry.space_group_name_H-M   'P 1'
#
loop_
_entity.id
_entity.type
_entity.pdbx_description
1 polymer ?
#
loop_
_entity_poly.entity_id
_entity_poly.type
_entity_poly.pdbx_seq_one_letter_code
_entity_poly.pdbx_strand_id
1 'polypeptide(L)'
;MIDPIFHPDSYGYRPGRSAHDALRQCSIRCRRKNWVLEVDISAFFDHVGHDLIIKALEHHQMPKWVILYCRRWLQAPMQSEAGLLQERGRGTPQGGVISPLLANLFLHYAFDRWIDRTHRGVPFERYADDIVIHCTRMSEAVRIRESLTRRMSEVRLTINEEKSKIVYIDIFERHNVATSFTFLGYDFKVRTLRNSKGELFRKCMPGASMKGMRRMVDTIKHWRIHRSTTDDLRDFSRRYNAVIRGWIEYYGKFWYRNFSYRLWSALQSRLLKWMKSKYRISIRQAEHRLRLVRRENPELFAHWYLLRASNV
;
A
#
# COMPACT_ATOMS: atom_id res chain seq x y z
N MET A 1 -19.36 18.75 -7.31
CA MET A 1 -18.05 18.12 -7.01
C MET A 1 -18.20 17.32 -5.70
N ILE A 2 -17.88 16.03 -5.67
CA ILE A 2 -18.14 15.12 -4.50
C ILE A 2 -16.97 15.07 -3.51
N ASP A 3 -15.72 15.29 -3.96
CA ASP A 3 -14.54 15.12 -3.10
C ASP A 3 -14.57 15.89 -1.75
N PRO A 4 -15.08 17.12 -1.68
CA PRO A 4 -15.11 17.88 -0.41
C PRO A 4 -15.96 17.26 0.71
N ILE A 5 -16.89 16.34 0.40
CA ILE A 5 -17.70 15.68 1.43
C ILE A 5 -16.96 14.56 2.16
N PHE A 6 -15.90 14.01 1.56
CA PHE A 6 -15.20 12.88 2.13
C PHE A 6 -14.47 13.24 3.41
N HIS A 7 -14.44 12.27 4.33
CA HIS A 7 -13.79 12.43 5.62
C HIS A 7 -12.30 12.83 5.46
N PRO A 8 -11.77 13.70 6.35
CA PRO A 8 -10.35 14.08 6.32
C PRO A 8 -9.37 12.91 6.41
N ASP A 9 -9.77 11.83 7.07
CA ASP A 9 -8.97 10.61 7.24
C ASP A 9 -9.19 9.55 6.15
N SER A 10 -9.89 9.91 5.07
CA SER A 10 -9.98 9.13 3.83
C SER A 10 -8.96 9.66 2.82
N TYR A 11 -8.05 8.81 2.33
CA TYR A 11 -6.90 9.22 1.53
C TYR A 11 -6.90 8.65 0.11
N GLY A 12 -7.44 7.46 -0.10
CA GLY A 12 -7.36 6.76 -1.37
C GLY A 12 -8.07 7.45 -2.51
N TYR A 13 -7.42 7.53 -3.67
CA TYR A 13 -7.99 8.05 -4.93
C TYR A 13 -8.58 9.46 -4.83
N ARG A 14 -7.96 10.33 -4.03
CA ARG A 14 -8.42 11.71 -3.83
C ARG A 14 -7.37 12.71 -4.29
N PRO A 15 -7.77 13.84 -4.91
CA PRO A 15 -6.87 14.93 -5.27
C PRO A 15 -6.12 15.46 -4.04
N GLY A 16 -4.81 15.69 -4.18
CA GLY A 16 -3.98 16.22 -3.10
C GLY A 16 -3.76 15.30 -1.90
N ARG A 17 -4.17 14.02 -1.98
CA ARG A 17 -3.95 13.01 -0.95
C ARG A 17 -3.11 11.87 -1.50
N SER A 18 -2.21 11.34 -0.67
CA SER A 18 -1.33 10.24 -1.06
C SER A 18 -1.31 9.11 -0.04
N ALA A 19 -0.83 7.94 -0.46
CA ALA A 19 -0.57 6.83 0.44
C ALA A 19 0.43 7.21 1.54
N HIS A 20 1.42 8.05 1.23
CA HIS A 20 2.40 8.52 2.21
C HIS A 20 1.80 9.44 3.27
N ASP A 21 0.75 10.19 2.95
CA ASP A 21 0.03 11.01 3.94
C ASP A 21 -0.73 10.13 4.92
N ALA A 22 -1.42 9.09 4.43
CA ALA A 22 -2.06 8.08 5.26
C ALA A 22 -1.06 7.38 6.18
N LEU A 23 0.08 6.92 5.63
CA LEU A 23 1.15 6.25 6.38
C LEU A 23 1.77 7.16 7.45
N ARG A 24 1.98 8.44 7.14
CA ARG A 24 2.51 9.42 8.09
C ARG A 24 1.54 9.64 9.24
N GLN A 25 0.27 9.84 8.94
CA GLN A 25 -0.77 10.03 9.95
C GLN A 25 -0.95 8.79 10.83
N CYS A 26 -1.00 7.61 10.23
CA CYS A 26 -1.03 6.34 10.93
C CYS A 26 0.18 6.19 11.90
N SER A 27 1.39 6.53 11.44
CA SER A 27 2.59 6.50 12.28
C SER A 27 2.51 7.47 13.47
N ILE A 28 1.89 8.64 13.30
CA ILE A 28 1.67 9.61 14.39
C ILE A 28 0.68 9.04 15.41
N ARG A 29 -0.42 8.46 14.95
CA ARG A 29 -1.49 7.92 15.80
C ARG A 29 -1.05 6.67 16.57
N CYS A 30 -0.26 5.77 15.96
CA CYS A 30 0.35 4.63 16.63
C CYS A 30 1.27 5.00 17.84
N ARG A 31 1.70 6.27 17.95
CA ARG A 31 2.48 6.74 19.12
C ARG A 31 1.60 7.17 20.29
N ARG A 32 0.34 7.47 20.02
CA ARG A 32 -0.62 7.98 21.02
C ARG A 32 -1.61 6.91 21.46
N LYS A 33 -1.90 5.96 20.56
CA LYS A 33 -2.88 4.87 20.75
C LYS A 33 -2.23 3.57 20.33
N ASN A 34 -1.98 2.70 21.28
CA ASN A 34 -1.22 1.47 21.06
C ASN A 34 -2.06 0.31 20.52
N TRP A 35 -3.39 0.36 20.69
CA TRP A 35 -4.31 -0.64 20.15
C TRP A 35 -4.74 -0.23 18.76
N VAL A 36 -4.56 -1.15 17.82
CA VAL A 36 -4.88 -0.93 16.39
C VAL A 36 -5.78 -2.06 15.92
N LEU A 37 -6.88 -1.71 15.29
CA LEU A 37 -7.74 -2.65 14.57
C LEU A 37 -7.46 -2.48 13.07
N GLU A 38 -6.81 -3.47 12.47
CA GLU A 38 -6.64 -3.63 11.03
C GLU A 38 -7.88 -4.32 10.46
N VAL A 39 -8.50 -3.74 9.45
CA VAL A 39 -9.74 -4.24 8.85
C VAL A 39 -9.55 -4.47 7.37
N ASP A 40 -9.89 -5.67 6.91
CA ASP A 40 -9.92 -6.07 5.50
C ASP A 40 -11.37 -6.41 5.12
N ILE A 41 -11.90 -5.79 4.07
CA ILE A 41 -13.25 -6.07 3.55
C ILE A 41 -13.13 -7.11 2.43
N SER A 42 -13.86 -8.23 2.55
CA SER A 42 -13.80 -9.31 1.57
C SER A 42 -14.32 -8.87 0.21
N ALA A 43 -13.47 -8.97 -0.83
CA ALA A 43 -13.83 -8.70 -2.22
C ALA A 43 -14.69 -7.42 -2.39
N PHE A 44 -14.28 -6.33 -1.74
CA PHE A 44 -15.05 -5.08 -1.64
C PHE A 44 -15.58 -4.61 -2.99
N PHE A 45 -14.71 -4.47 -3.99
CA PHE A 45 -15.10 -3.97 -5.32
C PHE A 45 -16.09 -4.87 -6.04
N ASP A 46 -16.19 -6.15 -5.70
CA ASP A 46 -17.11 -7.11 -6.32
C ASP A 46 -18.47 -7.16 -5.60
N HIS A 47 -18.57 -6.62 -4.37
CA HIS A 47 -19.77 -6.73 -3.55
C HIS A 47 -20.52 -5.42 -3.30
N VAL A 48 -19.98 -4.28 -3.71
CA VAL A 48 -20.62 -2.97 -3.50
C VAL A 48 -22.03 -2.94 -4.14
N GLY A 49 -23.04 -2.60 -3.36
CA GLY A 49 -24.43 -2.51 -3.82
C GLY A 49 -24.68 -1.30 -4.71
N HIS A 50 -25.14 -1.53 -5.95
CA HIS A 50 -25.46 -0.47 -6.91
C HIS A 50 -26.54 0.49 -6.39
N ASP A 51 -27.58 -0.05 -5.75
CA ASP A 51 -28.69 0.72 -5.17
C ASP A 51 -28.20 1.72 -4.11
N LEU A 52 -27.25 1.31 -3.25
CA LEU A 52 -26.68 2.17 -2.22
C LEU A 52 -25.80 3.29 -2.82
N ILE A 53 -25.04 3.01 -3.88
CA ILE A 53 -24.30 4.04 -4.62
C ILE A 53 -25.27 5.05 -5.24
N ILE A 54 -26.30 4.57 -5.94
CA ILE A 54 -27.31 5.43 -6.59
C ILE A 54 -28.02 6.28 -5.55
N LYS A 55 -28.45 5.69 -4.43
CA LYS A 55 -29.04 6.43 -3.30
C LYS A 55 -28.11 7.54 -2.76
N ALA A 56 -26.81 7.28 -2.68
CA ALA A 56 -25.84 8.29 -2.26
C ALA A 56 -25.71 9.43 -3.29
N LEU A 57 -25.71 9.13 -4.60
CA LEU A 57 -25.68 10.14 -5.66
C LEU A 57 -26.95 11.01 -5.67
N GLU A 58 -28.14 10.40 -5.47
CA GLU A 58 -29.41 11.07 -5.35
C GLU A 58 -29.44 11.98 -4.11
N HIS A 59 -28.94 11.52 -2.97
CA HIS A 59 -28.81 12.32 -1.74
C HIS A 59 -27.98 13.59 -1.94
N HIS A 60 -26.96 13.54 -2.80
CA HIS A 60 -26.15 14.70 -3.18
C HIS A 60 -26.76 15.51 -4.34
N GLN A 61 -28.02 15.26 -4.70
CA GLN A 61 -28.71 15.97 -5.77
C GLN A 61 -27.91 16.04 -7.07
N MET A 62 -27.20 14.94 -7.39
CA MET A 62 -26.44 14.87 -8.63
C MET A 62 -27.37 14.97 -9.84
N PRO A 63 -26.94 15.64 -10.94
CA PRO A 63 -27.76 15.75 -12.14
C PRO A 63 -28.22 14.38 -12.64
N LYS A 64 -29.45 14.32 -13.12
CA LYS A 64 -30.09 13.07 -13.59
C LYS A 64 -29.25 12.31 -14.61
N TRP A 65 -28.58 13.04 -15.51
CA TRP A 65 -27.71 12.42 -16.51
C TRP A 65 -26.46 11.76 -15.86
N VAL A 66 -25.86 12.34 -14.79
CA VAL A 66 -24.76 11.73 -14.04
C VAL A 66 -25.22 10.42 -13.41
N ILE A 67 -26.38 10.43 -12.75
CA ILE A 67 -26.96 9.22 -12.12
C ILE A 67 -27.21 8.14 -13.17
N LEU A 68 -27.75 8.52 -14.34
CA LEU A 68 -28.01 7.61 -15.46
C LEU A 68 -26.69 6.94 -15.94
N TYR A 69 -25.63 7.72 -16.17
CA TYR A 69 -24.35 7.16 -16.61
C TYR A 69 -23.70 6.30 -15.54
N CYS A 70 -23.70 6.71 -14.27
CA CYS A 70 -23.20 5.88 -13.17
C CYS A 70 -23.93 4.53 -13.12
N ARG A 71 -25.25 4.51 -13.25
CA ARG A 71 -26.05 3.28 -13.32
C ARG A 71 -25.63 2.39 -14.48
N ARG A 72 -25.48 2.96 -15.69
CA ARG A 72 -25.02 2.22 -16.87
C ARG A 72 -23.64 1.64 -16.70
N TRP A 73 -22.68 2.39 -16.15
CA TRP A 73 -21.31 1.89 -15.90
C TRP A 73 -21.27 0.79 -14.85
N LEU A 74 -22.07 0.89 -13.80
CA LEU A 74 -22.16 -0.15 -12.77
C LEU A 74 -22.77 -1.45 -13.33
N GLN A 75 -23.77 -1.35 -14.19
CA GLN A 75 -24.48 -2.48 -14.80
C GLN A 75 -23.81 -3.02 -16.07
N ALA A 76 -22.82 -2.32 -16.61
CA ALA A 76 -22.13 -2.75 -17.82
C ALA A 76 -21.61 -4.19 -17.66
N PRO A 77 -21.93 -5.11 -18.58
CA PRO A 77 -21.48 -6.49 -18.51
C PRO A 77 -19.96 -6.57 -18.59
N MET A 78 -19.39 -7.56 -17.92
CA MET A 78 -17.96 -7.85 -17.97
C MET A 78 -17.71 -9.01 -18.93
N GLN A 79 -16.72 -8.85 -19.79
CA GLN A 79 -16.24 -9.95 -20.64
C GLN A 79 -15.24 -10.78 -19.84
N SER A 80 -15.49 -12.07 -19.70
CA SER A 80 -14.55 -13.02 -19.12
C SER A 80 -13.37 -13.28 -20.07
N GLU A 81 -12.29 -13.87 -19.58
CA GLU A 81 -11.16 -14.31 -20.43
C GLU A 81 -11.59 -15.27 -21.54
N ALA A 82 -12.67 -16.04 -21.32
CA ALA A 82 -13.26 -16.93 -22.32
C ALA A 82 -14.19 -16.21 -23.33
N GLY A 83 -14.30 -14.86 -23.25
CA GLY A 83 -15.14 -14.07 -24.17
C GLY A 83 -16.62 -14.00 -23.79
N LEU A 84 -17.06 -14.65 -22.71
CA LEU A 84 -18.47 -14.66 -22.27
C LEU A 84 -18.81 -13.34 -21.55
N LEU A 85 -19.95 -12.75 -21.88
CA LEU A 85 -20.51 -11.59 -21.20
C LEU A 85 -21.22 -12.03 -19.90
N GLN A 86 -20.84 -11.43 -18.80
CA GLN A 86 -21.46 -11.64 -17.48
C GLN A 86 -22.15 -10.37 -17.03
N GLU A 87 -23.45 -10.45 -16.77
CA GLU A 87 -24.21 -9.35 -16.21
C GLU A 87 -23.80 -9.06 -14.77
N ARG A 88 -23.89 -7.77 -14.39
CA ARG A 88 -23.53 -7.31 -13.05
C ARG A 88 -24.75 -6.75 -12.31
N GLY A 89 -25.13 -7.40 -11.24
CA GLY A 89 -26.12 -6.89 -10.28
C GLY A 89 -25.50 -6.15 -9.09
N ARG A 90 -24.17 -6.25 -8.90
CA ARG A 90 -23.39 -5.64 -7.81
C ARG A 90 -21.94 -5.48 -8.20
N GLY A 91 -21.19 -4.73 -7.41
CA GLY A 91 -19.76 -4.48 -7.61
C GLY A 91 -19.50 -3.32 -8.57
N THR A 92 -18.23 -2.92 -8.63
CA THR A 92 -17.72 -1.92 -9.56
C THR A 92 -16.65 -2.54 -10.45
N PRO A 93 -16.58 -2.20 -11.75
CA PRO A 93 -15.57 -2.77 -12.65
C PRO A 93 -14.16 -2.41 -12.16
N GLN A 94 -13.34 -3.43 -11.97
CA GLN A 94 -11.91 -3.21 -11.65
C GLN A 94 -11.22 -2.59 -12.88
N GLY A 95 -10.49 -1.48 -12.65
CA GLY A 95 -9.88 -0.69 -13.73
C GLY A 95 -10.79 0.38 -14.36
N GLY A 96 -12.05 0.47 -13.96
CA GLY A 96 -12.93 1.58 -14.38
C GLY A 96 -12.51 2.91 -13.77
N VAL A 97 -12.43 3.97 -14.58
CA VAL A 97 -11.97 5.31 -14.16
C VAL A 97 -12.82 5.89 -13.01
N ILE A 98 -14.15 5.66 -13.03
CA ILE A 98 -15.09 6.17 -12.03
C ILE A 98 -15.20 5.27 -10.79
N SER A 99 -14.79 3.99 -10.89
CA SER A 99 -14.97 3.00 -9.84
C SER A 99 -14.38 3.42 -8.49
N PRO A 100 -13.16 3.98 -8.40
CA PRO A 100 -12.60 4.45 -7.14
C PRO A 100 -13.40 5.56 -6.47
N LEU A 101 -13.97 6.48 -7.26
CA LEU A 101 -14.81 7.57 -6.73
C LEU A 101 -16.11 7.03 -6.16
N LEU A 102 -16.79 6.15 -6.88
CA LEU A 102 -18.04 5.51 -6.44
C LEU A 102 -17.83 4.64 -5.20
N ALA A 103 -16.72 3.89 -5.18
CA ALA A 103 -16.29 3.11 -4.02
C ALA A 103 -16.03 3.99 -2.79
N ASN A 104 -15.36 5.12 -2.96
CA ASN A 104 -15.17 6.09 -1.88
C ASN A 104 -16.48 6.72 -1.41
N LEU A 105 -17.41 7.04 -2.31
CA LEU A 105 -18.73 7.56 -1.96
C LEU A 105 -19.51 6.53 -1.14
N PHE A 106 -19.49 5.27 -1.53
CA PHE A 106 -20.11 4.18 -0.78
C PHE A 106 -19.52 4.07 0.63
N LEU A 107 -18.18 3.97 0.77
CA LEU A 107 -17.53 3.82 2.06
C LEU A 107 -17.63 5.08 2.93
N HIS A 108 -17.78 6.25 2.35
CA HIS A 108 -18.07 7.46 3.11
C HIS A 108 -19.35 7.30 3.97
N TYR A 109 -20.42 6.69 3.42
CA TYR A 109 -21.66 6.43 4.16
C TYR A 109 -21.63 5.13 4.95
N ALA A 110 -21.04 4.08 4.37
CA ALA A 110 -20.99 2.78 5.00
C ALA A 110 -20.08 2.77 6.24
N PHE A 111 -18.95 3.48 6.19
CA PHE A 111 -17.94 3.49 7.23
C PHE A 111 -17.66 4.88 7.83
N ASP A 112 -17.20 5.87 7.03
CA ASP A 112 -16.69 7.14 7.59
C ASP A 112 -17.72 7.86 8.44
N ARG A 113 -18.93 8.09 7.91
CA ARG A 113 -20.02 8.75 8.64
C ARG A 113 -20.59 7.89 9.77
N TRP A 114 -20.53 6.58 9.63
CA TRP A 114 -20.97 5.66 10.65
C TRP A 114 -20.04 5.69 11.87
N ILE A 115 -18.71 5.59 11.69
CA ILE A 115 -17.77 5.59 12.80
C ILE A 115 -17.78 6.92 13.55
N ASP A 116 -17.90 8.05 12.82
CA ASP A 116 -18.01 9.37 13.44
C ASP A 116 -19.25 9.52 14.34
N ARG A 117 -20.36 8.87 13.98
CA ARG A 117 -21.61 8.93 14.76
C ARG A 117 -21.62 7.97 15.94
N THR A 118 -21.14 6.74 15.74
CA THR A 118 -21.27 5.65 16.73
C THR A 118 -20.07 5.54 17.64
N HIS A 119 -18.88 5.96 17.18
CA HIS A 119 -17.61 5.89 17.91
C HIS A 119 -16.87 7.23 17.85
N ARG A 120 -17.52 8.28 18.36
CA ARG A 120 -17.02 9.66 18.30
C ARG A 120 -15.58 9.78 18.81
N GLY A 121 -14.73 10.45 18.04
CA GLY A 121 -13.35 10.73 18.41
C GLY A 121 -12.39 9.54 18.29
N VAL A 122 -12.83 8.43 17.71
CA VAL A 122 -11.95 7.30 17.34
C VAL A 122 -11.29 7.61 16.01
N PRO A 123 -9.97 7.84 15.98
CA PRO A 123 -9.28 8.15 14.73
C PRO A 123 -9.03 6.89 13.89
N PHE A 124 -9.04 7.07 12.58
CA PHE A 124 -8.77 6.01 11.61
C PHE A 124 -8.02 6.54 10.40
N GLU A 125 -7.40 5.69 9.62
CA GLU A 125 -6.98 5.94 8.25
C GLU A 125 -7.69 4.97 7.32
N ARG A 126 -8.26 5.51 6.24
CA ARG A 126 -8.84 4.70 5.18
C ARG A 126 -8.21 5.03 3.83
N TYR A 127 -7.73 4.01 3.15
CA TYR A 127 -7.27 4.12 1.77
C TYR A 127 -8.04 3.11 0.91
N ALA A 128 -9.07 3.56 0.22
CA ALA A 128 -10.08 2.69 -0.39
C ALA A 128 -10.71 1.76 0.66
N ASP A 129 -10.56 0.46 0.51
CA ASP A 129 -11.02 -0.61 1.40
C ASP A 129 -10.03 -0.99 2.52
N ASP A 130 -8.78 -0.55 2.42
CA ASP A 130 -7.80 -0.70 3.50
C ASP A 130 -8.10 0.27 4.65
N ILE A 131 -8.43 -0.24 5.84
CA ILE A 131 -8.84 0.55 7.02
C ILE A 131 -7.98 0.20 8.23
N VAL A 132 -7.51 1.23 8.92
CA VAL A 132 -6.80 1.12 10.20
C VAL A 132 -7.48 2.01 11.22
N ILE A 133 -7.89 1.46 12.38
CA ILE A 133 -8.59 2.19 13.45
C ILE A 133 -7.73 2.18 14.70
N HIS A 134 -7.57 3.34 15.36
CA HIS A 134 -6.71 3.49 16.52
C HIS A 134 -7.52 3.57 17.81
N CYS A 135 -7.28 2.65 18.73
CA CYS A 135 -7.99 2.49 19.98
C CYS A 135 -7.08 2.74 21.19
N THR A 136 -7.68 3.15 22.29
CA THR A 136 -6.96 3.37 23.55
C THR A 136 -6.89 2.09 24.38
N ARG A 137 -7.92 1.22 24.27
CA ARG A 137 -8.04 -0.03 25.04
C ARG A 137 -8.42 -1.19 24.14
N MET A 138 -8.06 -2.40 24.54
CA MET A 138 -8.46 -3.62 23.84
C MET A 138 -9.98 -3.76 23.76
N SER A 139 -10.69 -3.50 24.87
CA SER A 139 -12.15 -3.56 24.91
C SER A 139 -12.84 -2.60 23.93
N GLU A 140 -12.24 -1.44 23.69
CA GLU A 140 -12.70 -0.50 22.66
C GLU A 140 -12.53 -1.10 21.26
N ALA A 141 -11.37 -1.69 20.96
CA ALA A 141 -11.09 -2.32 19.67
C ALA A 141 -12.04 -3.51 19.39
N VAL A 142 -12.30 -4.35 20.40
CA VAL A 142 -13.27 -5.47 20.31
C VAL A 142 -14.66 -4.96 20.02
N ARG A 143 -15.16 -3.98 20.80
CA ARG A 143 -16.49 -3.39 20.61
C ARG A 143 -16.66 -2.76 19.22
N ILE A 144 -15.61 -2.04 18.74
CA ILE A 144 -15.65 -1.44 17.40
C ILE A 144 -15.69 -2.54 16.33
N ARG A 145 -14.90 -3.60 16.46
CA ARG A 145 -14.90 -4.73 15.53
C ARG A 145 -16.29 -5.36 15.44
N GLU A 146 -16.93 -5.68 16.55
CA GLU A 146 -18.26 -6.28 16.59
C GLU A 146 -19.33 -5.38 15.97
N SER A 147 -19.31 -4.09 16.30
CA SER A 147 -20.27 -3.14 15.74
C SER A 147 -20.02 -2.86 14.27
N LEU A 148 -18.74 -2.86 13.84
CA LEU A 148 -18.37 -2.72 12.42
C LEU A 148 -18.80 -3.94 11.60
N THR A 149 -18.63 -5.16 12.14
CA THR A 149 -19.10 -6.39 11.47
C THR A 149 -20.60 -6.33 11.21
N ARG A 150 -21.41 -5.94 12.21
CA ARG A 150 -22.85 -5.73 12.04
C ARG A 150 -23.13 -4.65 10.98
N ARG A 151 -22.43 -3.52 11.06
CA ARG A 151 -22.61 -2.42 10.09
C ARG A 151 -22.27 -2.85 8.66
N MET A 152 -21.21 -3.59 8.44
CA MET A 152 -20.87 -4.09 7.11
C MET A 152 -21.93 -5.05 6.58
N SER A 153 -22.48 -5.93 7.41
CA SER A 153 -23.59 -6.80 7.02
C SER A 153 -24.84 -6.03 6.61
N GLU A 154 -25.17 -4.90 7.29
CA GLU A 154 -26.30 -4.03 6.90
C GLU A 154 -26.16 -3.46 5.48
N VAL A 155 -24.91 -3.21 5.04
CA VAL A 155 -24.60 -2.72 3.69
C VAL A 155 -24.17 -3.84 2.73
N ARG A 156 -24.44 -5.10 3.11
CA ARG A 156 -24.18 -6.31 2.30
C ARG A 156 -22.68 -6.53 2.00
N LEU A 157 -21.81 -6.11 2.91
CA LEU A 157 -20.37 -6.40 2.89
C LEU A 157 -20.02 -7.36 4.02
N THR A 158 -18.88 -8.03 3.85
CA THR A 158 -18.35 -8.97 4.83
C THR A 158 -16.91 -8.58 5.20
N ILE A 159 -16.61 -8.53 6.49
CA ILE A 159 -15.25 -8.37 6.98
C ILE A 159 -14.54 -9.72 6.85
N ASN A 160 -13.31 -9.69 6.35
CA ASN A 160 -12.43 -10.86 6.33
C ASN A 160 -11.82 -11.06 7.74
N GLU A 161 -12.35 -12.00 8.50
CA GLU A 161 -11.94 -12.25 9.88
C GLU A 161 -10.49 -12.75 10.00
N GLU A 162 -10.01 -13.52 9.02
CA GLU A 162 -8.63 -14.05 9.02
C GLU A 162 -7.58 -12.96 8.81
N LYS A 163 -7.92 -11.93 8.03
CA LYS A 163 -7.02 -10.82 7.73
C LYS A 163 -7.23 -9.63 8.66
N SER A 164 -8.42 -9.49 9.26
CA SER A 164 -8.71 -8.42 10.21
C SER A 164 -8.24 -8.80 11.59
N LYS A 165 -7.41 -7.97 12.21
CA LYS A 165 -6.82 -8.30 13.50
C LYS A 165 -6.69 -7.10 14.43
N ILE A 166 -6.75 -7.39 15.72
CA ILE A 166 -6.42 -6.42 16.78
C ILE A 166 -4.94 -6.60 17.10
N VAL A 167 -4.21 -5.49 17.07
CA VAL A 167 -2.76 -5.44 17.26
C VAL A 167 -2.45 -4.51 18.41
N TYR A 168 -1.48 -4.87 19.23
CA TYR A 168 -0.94 -3.99 20.27
C TYR A 168 0.49 -3.59 19.94
N ILE A 169 0.68 -2.32 19.66
CA ILE A 169 2.00 -1.75 19.36
C ILE A 169 2.69 -1.42 20.69
N ASP A 170 3.48 -2.35 21.19
CA ASP A 170 4.17 -2.20 22.48
C ASP A 170 5.68 -2.45 22.36
N ILE A 171 6.44 -1.57 22.99
CA ILE A 171 7.90 -1.71 23.11
C ILE A 171 8.31 -2.78 24.13
N PHE A 172 7.40 -3.18 25.01
CA PHE A 172 7.65 -4.11 26.13
C PHE A 172 7.00 -5.50 25.94
N GLU A 173 6.23 -5.70 24.86
CA GLU A 173 5.55 -6.98 24.52
C GLU A 173 4.69 -7.54 25.67
N ARG A 174 3.93 -6.65 26.36
CA ARG A 174 3.16 -6.97 27.55
C ARG A 174 1.88 -7.77 27.33
N HIS A 175 1.43 -7.88 26.09
CA HIS A 175 0.19 -8.54 25.73
C HIS A 175 0.45 -9.68 24.73
N ASN A 176 -0.24 -10.82 24.92
CA ASN A 176 -0.18 -11.96 24.00
C ASN A 176 -1.12 -11.76 22.80
N VAL A 177 -0.82 -10.76 21.98
CA VAL A 177 -1.55 -10.44 20.75
C VAL A 177 -0.54 -10.07 19.65
N ALA A 178 -1.02 -9.95 18.42
CA ALA A 178 -0.17 -9.49 17.32
C ALA A 178 0.47 -8.12 17.66
N THR A 179 1.78 -7.97 17.36
CA THR A 179 2.58 -6.77 17.66
C THR A 179 2.90 -5.94 16.42
N SER A 180 2.34 -6.33 15.27
CA SER A 180 2.56 -5.65 14.00
C SER A 180 1.38 -5.84 13.06
N PHE A 181 1.16 -4.84 12.21
CA PHE A 181 0.18 -4.88 11.11
C PHE A 181 0.79 -4.32 9.82
N THR A 182 0.12 -4.58 8.70
CA THR A 182 0.56 -4.09 7.39
C THR A 182 -0.48 -3.11 6.83
N PHE A 183 -0.04 -1.92 6.47
CA PHE A 183 -0.89 -0.93 5.83
C PHE A 183 -0.19 -0.36 4.61
N LEU A 184 -0.85 -0.37 3.46
CA LEU A 184 -0.34 0.14 2.17
C LEU A 184 1.07 -0.36 1.83
N GLY A 185 1.33 -1.65 2.04
CA GLY A 185 2.63 -2.26 1.73
C GLY A 185 3.76 -1.94 2.71
N TYR A 186 3.44 -1.35 3.86
CA TYR A 186 4.37 -1.09 4.95
C TYR A 186 4.00 -1.87 6.22
N ASP A 187 4.98 -2.48 6.86
CA ASP A 187 4.83 -3.11 8.17
C ASP A 187 5.06 -2.09 9.28
N PHE A 188 4.03 -1.87 10.08
CA PHE A 188 4.08 -1.09 11.32
C PHE A 188 4.44 -1.99 12.47
N LYS A 189 5.60 -1.77 13.06
CA LYS A 189 6.10 -2.51 14.22
C LYS A 189 7.11 -1.69 15.00
N VAL A 190 7.38 -2.10 16.21
CA VAL A 190 8.45 -1.51 17.03
C VAL A 190 9.81 -1.80 16.40
N ARG A 191 10.62 -0.77 16.27
CA ARG A 191 11.99 -0.85 15.75
C ARG A 191 12.95 -0.13 16.68
N THR A 192 14.16 -0.66 16.79
CA THR A 192 15.25 0.00 17.54
C THR A 192 15.90 1.04 16.64
N LEU A 193 15.98 2.25 17.12
CA LEU A 193 16.56 3.42 16.47
C LEU A 193 17.75 3.90 17.29
N ARG A 194 18.64 4.67 16.67
CA ARG A 194 19.73 5.36 17.33
C ARG A 194 19.51 6.87 17.17
N ASN A 195 19.57 7.63 18.25
CA ASN A 195 19.49 9.08 18.21
C ASN A 195 20.83 9.71 17.78
N SER A 196 20.89 11.03 17.65
CA SER A 196 22.10 11.77 17.28
C SER A 196 23.25 11.65 18.31
N LYS A 197 22.91 11.30 19.56
CA LYS A 197 23.88 11.03 20.65
C LYS A 197 24.38 9.59 20.67
N GLY A 198 23.89 8.73 19.76
CA GLY A 198 24.25 7.31 19.72
C GLY A 198 23.41 6.41 20.63
N GLU A 199 22.48 6.92 21.40
CA GLU A 199 21.63 6.17 22.32
C GLU A 199 20.56 5.39 21.55
N LEU A 200 20.30 4.15 21.97
CA LEU A 200 19.26 3.31 21.37
C LEU A 200 17.91 3.57 22.02
N PHE A 201 16.89 3.73 21.19
CA PHE A 201 15.50 3.83 21.65
C PHE A 201 14.58 3.02 20.75
N ARG A 202 13.45 2.59 21.28
CA ARG A 202 12.44 1.79 20.56
C ARG A 202 11.22 2.65 20.22
N LYS A 203 10.72 2.51 18.98
CA LYS A 203 9.56 3.26 18.50
C LYS A 203 8.83 2.49 17.42
N CYS A 204 7.50 2.65 17.34
CA CYS A 204 6.74 2.19 16.19
C CYS A 204 7.11 3.00 14.94
N MET A 205 7.57 2.32 13.92
CA MET A 205 7.93 2.92 12.63
C MET A 205 7.45 2.05 11.47
N PRO A 206 6.81 2.65 10.43
CA PRO A 206 6.56 1.95 9.18
C PRO A 206 7.88 1.63 8.47
N GLY A 207 7.93 0.49 7.82
CA GLY A 207 9.03 0.11 6.93
C GLY A 207 8.51 -0.78 5.84
N ALA A 208 9.14 -0.81 4.67
CA ALA A 208 8.71 -1.65 3.55
C ALA A 208 8.38 -3.08 4.03
N SER A 209 7.20 -3.57 3.69
CA SER A 209 6.72 -4.87 4.16
C SER A 209 7.54 -6.01 3.56
N MET A 210 7.64 -7.12 4.30
CA MET A 210 8.31 -8.32 3.80
C MET A 210 7.69 -8.83 2.50
N LYS A 211 6.36 -8.77 2.39
CA LYS A 211 5.61 -9.14 1.18
C LYS A 211 5.96 -8.21 0.01
N GLY A 212 5.99 -6.89 0.24
CA GLY A 212 6.39 -5.91 -0.78
C GLY A 212 7.83 -6.10 -1.25
N MET A 213 8.76 -6.29 -0.30
CA MET A 213 10.17 -6.55 -0.63
C MET A 213 10.38 -7.88 -1.38
N ARG A 214 9.63 -8.94 -1.06
CA ARG A 214 9.68 -10.20 -1.80
C ARG A 214 9.21 -10.00 -3.24
N ARG A 215 8.06 -9.36 -3.46
CA ARG A 215 7.55 -9.05 -4.80
C ARG A 215 8.57 -8.28 -5.63
N MET A 216 9.18 -7.24 -5.05
CA MET A 216 10.24 -6.46 -5.71
C MET A 216 11.42 -7.34 -6.13
N VAL A 217 11.95 -8.17 -5.23
CA VAL A 217 13.05 -9.08 -5.53
C VAL A 217 12.67 -10.11 -6.61
N ASP A 218 11.45 -10.64 -6.56
CA ASP A 218 10.96 -11.60 -7.55
C ASP A 218 10.76 -10.95 -8.92
N THR A 219 10.27 -9.72 -8.98
CA THR A 219 10.22 -8.94 -10.22
C THR A 219 11.63 -8.78 -10.82
N ILE A 220 12.63 -8.41 -10.01
CA ILE A 220 14.03 -8.29 -10.46
C ILE A 220 14.57 -9.64 -10.97
N LYS A 221 14.19 -10.76 -10.35
CA LYS A 221 14.55 -12.10 -10.83
C LYS A 221 13.93 -12.39 -12.21
N HIS A 222 12.66 -12.04 -12.39
CA HIS A 222 11.93 -12.26 -13.65
C HIS A 222 12.48 -11.44 -14.83
N TRP A 223 13.18 -10.35 -14.58
CA TRP A 223 13.87 -9.61 -15.64
C TRP A 223 14.96 -10.43 -16.34
N ARG A 224 15.46 -11.51 -15.74
CA ARG A 224 16.44 -12.44 -16.30
C ARG A 224 17.67 -11.76 -16.91
N ILE A 225 18.09 -10.60 -16.37
CA ILE A 225 19.20 -9.75 -16.84
C ILE A 225 20.42 -10.59 -17.23
N HIS A 226 20.78 -11.60 -16.43
CA HIS A 226 21.95 -12.46 -16.64
C HIS A 226 21.89 -13.30 -17.92
N ARG A 227 20.73 -13.42 -18.58
CA ARG A 227 20.55 -14.15 -19.85
C ARG A 227 20.62 -13.25 -21.09
N SER A 228 20.49 -11.94 -20.93
CA SER A 228 20.48 -10.96 -22.02
C SER A 228 21.91 -10.48 -22.33
N THR A 229 22.74 -11.38 -22.87
CA THR A 229 24.15 -11.09 -23.16
C THR A 229 24.37 -10.17 -24.38
N THR A 230 23.36 -10.00 -25.22
CA THR A 230 23.33 -9.02 -26.33
C THR A 230 23.15 -7.59 -25.85
N ASP A 231 22.37 -7.40 -24.75
CA ASP A 231 22.11 -6.08 -24.18
C ASP A 231 23.36 -5.48 -23.52
N ASP A 232 23.37 -4.16 -23.32
CA ASP A 232 24.34 -3.44 -22.50
C ASP A 232 23.74 -2.86 -21.23
N LEU A 233 24.58 -2.21 -20.37
CA LEU A 233 24.11 -1.61 -19.13
C LEU A 233 23.14 -0.44 -19.36
N ARG A 234 23.27 0.27 -20.49
CA ARG A 234 22.38 1.39 -20.83
C ARG A 234 21.00 0.88 -21.24
N ASP A 235 20.93 -0.27 -21.90
CA ASP A 235 19.67 -0.91 -22.28
C ASP A 235 18.89 -1.33 -21.03
N PHE A 236 19.55 -1.93 -20.05
CA PHE A 236 18.93 -2.27 -18.77
C PHE A 236 18.49 -1.03 -17.99
N SER A 237 19.30 0.02 -18.00
CA SER A 237 18.98 1.29 -17.38
C SER A 237 17.72 1.90 -17.98
N ARG A 238 17.63 1.99 -19.30
CA ARG A 238 16.44 2.51 -20.01
C ARG A 238 15.20 1.69 -19.69
N ARG A 239 15.33 0.35 -19.69
CA ARG A 239 14.22 -0.58 -19.50
C ARG A 239 13.70 -0.61 -18.07
N TYR A 240 14.56 -0.52 -17.05
CA TYR A 240 14.18 -0.80 -15.67
C TYR A 240 14.24 0.37 -14.71
N ASN A 241 14.92 1.48 -15.04
CA ASN A 241 15.07 2.61 -14.11
C ASN A 241 13.75 3.23 -13.68
N ALA A 242 12.73 3.27 -14.56
CA ALA A 242 11.43 3.81 -14.20
C ALA A 242 10.80 3.02 -13.03
N VAL A 243 10.85 1.70 -13.10
CA VAL A 243 10.35 0.81 -12.04
C VAL A 243 11.20 0.94 -10.76
N ILE A 244 12.54 0.99 -10.91
CA ILE A 244 13.47 1.14 -9.77
C ILE A 244 13.21 2.46 -9.04
N ARG A 245 13.04 3.57 -9.76
CA ARG A 245 12.69 4.89 -9.17
C ARG A 245 11.36 4.82 -8.44
N GLY A 246 10.33 4.22 -9.04
CA GLY A 246 9.03 4.06 -8.39
C GLY A 246 9.13 3.31 -7.05
N TRP A 247 9.93 2.24 -6.96
CA TRP A 247 10.18 1.57 -5.68
C TRP A 247 10.94 2.45 -4.67
N ILE A 248 11.95 3.21 -5.13
CA ILE A 248 12.71 4.11 -4.27
C ILE A 248 11.81 5.22 -3.72
N GLU A 249 11.00 5.82 -4.57
CA GLU A 249 10.06 6.88 -4.19
C GLU A 249 8.98 6.37 -3.25
N TYR A 250 8.45 5.17 -3.50
CA TYR A 250 7.41 4.59 -2.67
C TYR A 250 7.95 4.06 -1.35
N TYR A 251 8.91 3.14 -1.35
CA TYR A 251 9.40 2.45 -0.15
C TYR A 251 10.54 3.16 0.58
N GLY A 252 11.15 4.17 -0.03
CA GLY A 252 12.28 4.91 0.54
C GLY A 252 11.91 6.00 1.55
N LYS A 253 10.61 6.30 1.76
CA LYS A 253 10.15 7.38 2.67
C LYS A 253 10.29 7.05 4.15
N PHE A 254 10.18 5.76 4.52
CA PHE A 254 10.25 5.31 5.90
C PHE A 254 11.20 4.13 6.03
N TRP A 255 11.90 4.05 7.16
CA TRP A 255 12.85 2.97 7.46
C TRP A 255 13.74 2.58 6.25
N TYR A 256 14.38 3.56 5.67
CA TYR A 256 15.12 3.51 4.40
C TYR A 256 16.19 2.41 4.34
N ARG A 257 16.96 2.21 5.43
CA ARG A 257 18.16 1.38 5.44
C ARG A 257 17.94 -0.07 5.01
N ASN A 258 16.90 -0.72 5.53
CA ASN A 258 16.64 -2.13 5.19
C ASN A 258 16.14 -2.29 3.75
N PHE A 259 15.28 -1.38 3.31
CA PHE A 259 14.77 -1.35 1.93
C PHE A 259 15.90 -1.10 0.94
N SER A 260 16.72 -0.07 1.16
CA SER A 260 17.81 0.31 0.26
C SER A 260 18.84 -0.81 0.09
N TYR A 261 19.22 -1.47 1.18
CA TYR A 261 20.14 -2.63 1.14
C TYR A 261 19.54 -3.79 0.33
N ARG A 262 18.28 -4.13 0.55
CA ARG A 262 17.59 -5.21 -0.18
C ARG A 262 17.50 -4.93 -1.68
N LEU A 263 17.08 -3.73 -2.05
CA LEU A 263 16.97 -3.33 -3.45
C LEU A 263 18.34 -3.33 -4.12
N TRP A 264 19.32 -2.71 -3.47
CA TRP A 264 20.71 -2.65 -3.97
C TRP A 264 21.29 -4.06 -4.17
N SER A 265 21.21 -4.92 -3.16
CA SER A 265 21.73 -6.29 -3.23
C SER A 265 21.08 -7.11 -4.32
N ALA A 266 19.75 -7.01 -4.48
CA ALA A 266 19.02 -7.73 -5.51
C ALA A 266 19.46 -7.32 -6.93
N LEU A 267 19.58 -6.02 -7.20
CA LEU A 267 19.99 -5.51 -8.51
C LEU A 267 21.46 -5.78 -8.78
N GLN A 268 22.32 -5.47 -7.81
CA GLN A 268 23.77 -5.63 -7.96
C GLN A 268 24.15 -7.08 -8.26
N SER A 269 23.53 -8.04 -7.55
CA SER A 269 23.81 -9.46 -7.81
C SER A 269 23.42 -9.89 -9.24
N ARG A 270 22.38 -9.29 -9.83
CA ARG A 270 21.97 -9.59 -11.21
C ARG A 270 22.92 -8.97 -12.24
N LEU A 271 23.33 -7.72 -12.02
CA LEU A 271 24.30 -7.05 -12.88
C LEU A 271 25.67 -7.76 -12.86
N LEU A 272 26.12 -8.21 -11.69
CA LEU A 272 27.35 -8.98 -11.57
C LEU A 272 27.29 -10.32 -12.32
N LYS A 273 26.18 -11.07 -12.18
CA LYS A 273 25.97 -12.32 -12.90
C LYS A 273 25.93 -12.09 -14.42
N TRP A 274 25.30 -11.03 -14.85
CA TRP A 274 25.27 -10.65 -16.27
C TRP A 274 26.68 -10.31 -16.78
N MET A 275 27.43 -9.48 -16.07
CA MET A 275 28.77 -9.07 -16.46
C MET A 275 29.71 -10.27 -16.54
N LYS A 276 29.64 -11.19 -15.56
CA LYS A 276 30.37 -12.46 -15.59
C LYS A 276 30.01 -13.29 -16.83
N SER A 277 28.73 -13.41 -17.14
CA SER A 277 28.24 -14.20 -18.28
C SER A 277 28.64 -13.59 -19.63
N LYS A 278 28.41 -12.28 -19.81
CA LYS A 278 28.68 -11.56 -21.06
C LYS A 278 30.16 -11.54 -21.41
N TYR A 279 31.02 -11.26 -20.46
CA TYR A 279 32.47 -11.08 -20.68
C TYR A 279 33.30 -12.32 -20.33
N ARG A 280 32.68 -13.41 -19.86
CA ARG A 280 33.35 -14.67 -19.47
C ARG A 280 34.49 -14.44 -18.46
N ILE A 281 34.28 -13.56 -17.49
CA ILE A 281 35.26 -13.15 -16.46
C ILE A 281 34.92 -13.69 -15.08
N SER A 282 35.87 -13.64 -14.15
CA SER A 282 35.65 -14.00 -12.75
C SER A 282 34.72 -12.98 -12.06
N ILE A 283 34.11 -13.36 -10.94
CA ILE A 283 33.26 -12.48 -10.15
C ILE A 283 34.01 -11.24 -9.64
N ARG A 284 35.28 -11.39 -9.24
CA ARG A 284 36.15 -10.29 -8.80
C ARG A 284 36.39 -9.27 -9.92
N GLN A 285 36.65 -9.74 -11.12
CA GLN A 285 36.82 -8.88 -12.30
C GLN A 285 35.51 -8.19 -12.69
N ALA A 286 34.36 -8.89 -12.57
CA ALA A 286 33.04 -8.30 -12.79
C ALA A 286 32.73 -7.19 -11.79
N GLU A 287 33.04 -7.39 -10.50
CA GLU A 287 32.90 -6.37 -9.44
C GLU A 287 33.77 -5.14 -9.71
N HIS A 288 35.03 -5.37 -10.06
CA HIS A 288 35.96 -4.29 -10.39
C HIS A 288 35.42 -3.46 -11.57
N ARG A 289 35.05 -4.12 -12.67
CA ARG A 289 34.50 -3.48 -13.88
C ARG A 289 33.22 -2.69 -13.59
N LEU A 290 32.28 -3.28 -12.86
CA LEU A 290 31.03 -2.62 -12.51
C LEU A 290 31.25 -1.41 -11.59
N ARG A 291 32.28 -1.47 -10.73
CA ARG A 291 32.71 -0.35 -9.88
C ARG A 291 33.26 0.82 -10.70
N LEU A 292 34.06 0.53 -11.73
CA LEU A 292 34.59 1.56 -12.66
C LEU A 292 33.43 2.23 -13.40
N VAL A 293 32.54 1.47 -14.01
CA VAL A 293 31.36 2.00 -14.70
C VAL A 293 30.52 2.90 -13.79
N ARG A 294 30.33 2.50 -12.52
CA ARG A 294 29.60 3.30 -11.53
C ARG A 294 30.33 4.60 -11.17
N ARG A 295 31.65 4.60 -11.17
CA ARG A 295 32.46 5.83 -10.95
C ARG A 295 32.31 6.82 -12.09
N GLU A 296 32.39 6.31 -13.33
CA GLU A 296 32.32 7.12 -14.55
C GLU A 296 30.88 7.62 -14.83
N ASN A 297 29.89 6.76 -14.57
CA ASN A 297 28.48 7.02 -14.85
C ASN A 297 27.60 6.74 -13.61
N PRO A 298 27.68 7.54 -12.54
CA PRO A 298 26.99 7.29 -11.28
C PRO A 298 25.46 7.33 -11.41
N GLU A 299 24.94 8.01 -12.43
CA GLU A 299 23.52 8.19 -12.69
C GLU A 299 22.90 7.08 -13.55
N LEU A 300 23.73 6.17 -14.07
CA LEU A 300 23.27 5.13 -14.98
C LEU A 300 22.14 4.29 -14.39
N PHE A 301 22.24 3.91 -13.13
CA PHE A 301 21.17 3.22 -12.42
C PHE A 301 20.68 3.96 -11.19
N ALA A 302 19.38 4.12 -11.07
CA ALA A 302 18.76 4.82 -9.96
C ALA A 302 19.13 4.27 -8.57
N HIS A 303 19.34 2.95 -8.43
CA HIS A 303 19.73 2.33 -7.16
C HIS A 303 21.18 2.59 -6.72
N TRP A 304 22.04 3.09 -7.59
CA TRP A 304 23.43 3.36 -7.23
C TRP A 304 23.59 4.52 -6.25
N TYR A 305 22.59 5.39 -6.14
CA TYR A 305 22.55 6.45 -5.13
C TYR A 305 22.21 5.96 -3.73
N LEU A 306 21.57 4.79 -3.61
CA LEU A 306 21.03 4.31 -2.33
C LEU A 306 22.11 4.12 -1.25
N LEU A 307 23.34 3.75 -1.63
CA LEU A 307 24.45 3.57 -0.68
C LEU A 307 25.13 4.88 -0.26
N ARG A 308 24.99 5.94 -1.05
CA ARG A 308 25.55 7.26 -0.65
C ARG A 308 24.76 7.87 0.50
N ALA A 309 23.46 7.65 0.55
CA ALA A 309 22.56 8.14 1.60
C ALA A 309 22.67 7.33 2.93
N SER A 310 23.34 6.17 2.91
CA SER A 310 23.49 5.32 4.10
C SER A 310 24.67 5.70 5.00
N ASN A 311 25.50 6.67 4.58
CA ASN A 311 26.68 7.15 5.30
C ASN A 311 26.47 8.52 5.97
N VAL A 312 25.20 8.98 6.09
CA VAL A 312 24.82 10.18 6.85
C VAL A 312 24.02 9.80 8.09
#